data_3a85d3824a1ac33f7602fb5e01f63b32
#
_entry.id   3a85d3824a1ac33f7602fb5e01f63b32
#
_cell.length_a   1.000
_cell.length_b   1.000
_cell.length_c   1.000
_cell.angle_alpha   90.00
_cell.angle_beta   90.00
_cell.angle_gamma   90.00
#
_symmetry.space_group_name_H-M   'P 1'
#
loop_
_entity.id
_entity.type
_entity.pdbx_description
1 polymer ?
#
loop_
_entity_poly.entity_id
_entity_poly.type
_entity_poly.pdbx_seq_one_letter_code
_entity_poly.pdbx_strand_id
1 'polypeptide(L)'
;MLKILINAYACSPGMGSEPGMAWNWVSNLAKFCELYIITEGEFRDKIEEVVPTLEQGKNMHFYYNPVSDEIRKMCWNQGDWRFYKYYREWQWKTYLMAKDICSKEKIDVLHQLNMIGFREPGYLWKLSQENGVPFVWGPIGGLKQFPTAYLKGAGLKMKLFNRLKNFLNVWQLKHDKRVNEAFKTAKVLVSSIPDSYRAIKKCKGLESVVIPETGCFLSENIPTDRFDEKEFHVMWVGKFDFRKQLPLALRAVAIAGNPNIVLDVYGSGSDEQVGSAKRLVDAMGINGRVIWHGNQPNDVVMNAMRKAQLFFFTSVSEDTSTVVLEAVSNRLPVLCFDACGMAAVIEDKVGRKVALSEPIMSAHEFARLLNELEHDRTLLKQMSVNCKERQKELSWEVKAKTMVEWYEKIL
;
A
#
# COMPACT_ATOMS: atom_id res chain seq x y z
N MET A 1 -6.37 29.85 0.21
CA MET A 1 -5.82 28.49 0.16
C MET A 1 -5.95 27.93 1.58
N LEU A 2 -6.43 26.71 1.77
CA LEU A 2 -6.58 26.09 3.09
C LEU A 2 -5.19 25.83 3.71
N LYS A 3 -5.05 26.07 5.01
CA LYS A 3 -3.85 25.79 5.79
C LYS A 3 -4.03 24.47 6.54
N ILE A 4 -3.27 23.47 6.18
CA ILE A 4 -3.38 22.11 6.70
C ILE A 4 -2.14 21.75 7.50
N LEU A 5 -2.30 21.38 8.78
CA LEU A 5 -1.21 20.82 9.57
C LEU A 5 -1.22 19.30 9.44
N ILE A 6 -0.13 18.74 8.94
CA ILE A 6 0.02 17.31 8.64
C ILE A 6 1.06 16.68 9.56
N ASN A 7 0.68 15.59 10.22
CA ASN A 7 1.60 14.70 10.93
C ASN A 7 2.01 13.54 9.99
N ALA A 8 3.26 13.54 9.57
CA ALA A 8 3.85 12.56 8.66
C ALA A 8 5.21 12.08 9.20
N TYR A 9 5.22 11.10 10.12
CA TYR A 9 6.44 10.58 10.76
C TYR A 9 7.56 10.32 9.75
N ALA A 10 7.28 9.52 8.73
CA ALA A 10 8.21 9.18 7.67
C ALA A 10 7.79 9.86 6.35
N CYS A 11 8.63 10.73 5.82
CA CYS A 11 8.36 11.47 4.58
C CYS A 11 9.68 11.64 3.81
N SER A 12 9.75 11.16 2.56
CA SER A 12 10.96 11.31 1.74
C SER A 12 10.68 11.22 0.24
N PRO A 13 11.22 12.16 -0.56
CA PRO A 13 11.24 12.03 -2.01
C PRO A 13 12.07 10.82 -2.44
N GLY A 14 11.69 10.18 -3.55
CA GLY A 14 12.44 9.07 -4.16
C GLY A 14 12.46 7.76 -3.38
N MET A 15 11.71 7.67 -2.27
CA MET A 15 11.57 6.45 -1.48
C MET A 15 10.29 5.69 -1.82
N GLY A 16 10.31 4.37 -1.54
CA GLY A 16 9.10 3.54 -1.53
C GLY A 16 8.44 3.48 -0.15
N SER A 17 7.40 2.65 -0.02
CA SER A 17 6.69 2.38 1.24
C SER A 17 6.17 3.64 1.94
N GLU A 18 6.13 3.67 3.28
CA GLU A 18 5.60 4.78 4.09
C GLU A 18 6.24 6.16 3.80
N PRO A 19 7.59 6.28 3.69
CA PRO A 19 8.20 7.58 3.41
C PRO A 19 7.79 8.17 2.06
N GLY A 20 7.83 7.35 1.01
CA GLY A 20 7.44 7.78 -0.34
C GLY A 20 5.94 8.02 -0.47
N MET A 21 5.12 7.24 0.24
CA MET A 21 3.68 7.45 0.31
C MET A 21 3.36 8.83 0.90
N ALA A 22 3.92 9.17 2.06
CA ALA A 22 3.70 10.49 2.67
C ALA A 22 4.21 11.63 1.78
N TRP A 23 5.39 11.48 1.17
CA TRP A 23 5.90 12.45 0.22
C TRP A 23 4.95 12.71 -0.95
N ASN A 24 4.43 11.66 -1.56
CA ASN A 24 3.50 11.80 -2.68
C ASN A 24 2.18 12.45 -2.25
N TRP A 25 1.69 12.17 -1.03
CA TRP A 25 0.54 12.88 -0.48
C TRP A 25 0.81 14.36 -0.31
N VAL A 26 1.86 14.74 0.43
CA VAL A 26 2.12 16.16 0.75
C VAL A 26 2.51 16.96 -0.49
N SER A 27 3.31 16.41 -1.41
CA SER A 27 3.70 17.09 -2.64
C SER A 27 2.53 17.35 -3.60
N ASN A 28 1.51 16.46 -3.62
CA ASN A 28 0.33 16.68 -4.43
C ASN A 28 -0.74 17.52 -3.71
N LEU A 29 -0.90 17.41 -2.39
CA LEU A 29 -1.77 18.31 -1.62
C LEU A 29 -1.28 19.76 -1.66
N ALA A 30 0.04 19.98 -1.68
CA ALA A 30 0.63 21.32 -1.77
C ALA A 30 0.28 22.07 -3.07
N LYS A 31 -0.21 21.39 -4.10
CA LYS A 31 -0.76 22.03 -5.30
C LYS A 31 -2.06 22.81 -5.02
N PHE A 32 -2.77 22.46 -3.95
CA PHE A 32 -4.10 22.97 -3.61
C PHE A 32 -4.19 23.63 -2.24
N CYS A 33 -3.27 23.30 -1.33
CA CYS A 33 -3.26 23.73 0.08
C CYS A 33 -1.89 24.28 0.46
N GLU A 34 -1.86 25.12 1.50
CA GLU A 34 -0.65 25.48 2.22
C GLU A 34 -0.45 24.47 3.37
N LEU A 35 0.70 23.80 3.42
CA LEU A 35 0.95 22.67 4.27
C LEU A 35 2.00 22.98 5.35
N TYR A 36 1.68 22.65 6.59
CA TYR A 36 2.55 22.66 7.77
C TYR A 36 2.83 21.21 8.16
N ILE A 37 4.00 20.68 7.79
CA ILE A 37 4.28 19.24 7.81
C ILE A 37 5.28 18.94 8.93
N ILE A 38 4.86 18.14 9.92
CA ILE A 38 5.75 17.67 10.99
C ILE A 38 6.21 16.26 10.64
N THR A 39 7.53 16.08 10.49
CA THR A 39 8.17 14.80 10.16
C THR A 39 9.36 14.50 11.07
N GLU A 40 9.84 13.25 11.08
CA GLU A 40 10.93 12.83 11.95
C GLU A 40 12.28 13.48 11.57
N GLY A 41 12.54 13.62 10.28
CA GLY A 41 13.73 14.33 9.81
C GLY A 41 14.90 13.43 9.40
N GLU A 42 14.77 12.11 9.37
CA GLU A 42 15.78 11.19 8.79
C GLU A 42 16.16 11.58 7.36
N PHE A 43 15.18 12.08 6.61
CA PHE A 43 15.35 12.42 5.19
C PHE A 43 15.36 13.94 4.95
N ARG A 44 15.71 14.72 5.96
CA ARG A 44 15.73 16.19 5.92
C ARG A 44 16.48 16.72 4.69
N ASP A 45 17.72 16.23 4.50
CA ASP A 45 18.57 16.74 3.42
C ASP A 45 17.93 16.55 2.04
N LYS A 46 17.32 15.37 1.81
CA LYS A 46 16.60 15.09 0.55
C LYS A 46 15.35 15.97 0.38
N ILE A 47 14.63 16.24 1.47
CA ILE A 47 13.45 17.12 1.44
C ILE A 47 13.87 18.54 1.09
N GLU A 48 14.90 19.06 1.78
CA GLU A 48 15.41 20.43 1.58
C GLU A 48 16.04 20.63 0.20
N GLU A 49 16.61 19.59 -0.40
CA GLU A 49 17.11 19.58 -1.78
C GLU A 49 15.98 19.63 -2.80
N VAL A 50 14.92 18.84 -2.61
CA VAL A 50 13.87 18.67 -3.63
C VAL A 50 12.77 19.73 -3.55
N VAL A 51 12.35 20.15 -2.34
CA VAL A 51 11.25 21.12 -2.18
C VAL A 51 11.44 22.41 -3.00
N PRO A 52 12.63 23.04 -3.03
CA PRO A 52 12.83 24.25 -3.85
C PRO A 52 12.71 24.04 -5.35
N THR A 53 12.81 22.78 -5.83
CA THR A 53 12.69 22.46 -7.26
C THR A 53 11.24 22.29 -7.71
N LEU A 54 10.29 22.20 -6.76
CA LEU A 54 8.87 22.02 -7.04
C LEU A 54 8.16 23.37 -7.16
N GLU A 55 7.29 23.51 -8.14
CA GLU A 55 6.44 24.70 -8.30
C GLU A 55 5.60 24.99 -7.04
N GLN A 56 5.04 23.93 -6.45
CA GLN A 56 4.26 24.01 -5.20
C GLN A 56 5.12 23.99 -3.93
N GLY A 57 6.44 23.93 -4.02
CA GLY A 57 7.35 23.89 -2.89
C GLY A 57 7.19 25.05 -1.90
N LYS A 58 6.82 26.25 -2.41
CA LYS A 58 6.50 27.43 -1.60
C LYS A 58 5.33 27.24 -0.63
N ASN A 59 4.47 26.25 -0.87
CA ASN A 59 3.32 25.89 -0.04
C ASN A 59 3.64 24.78 0.97
N MET A 60 4.91 24.37 1.11
CA MET A 60 5.33 23.24 1.95
C MET A 60 6.27 23.72 3.05
N HIS A 61 5.77 23.82 4.29
CA HIS A 61 6.55 24.23 5.46
C HIS A 61 6.86 23.01 6.32
N PHE A 62 8.13 22.56 6.31
CA PHE A 62 8.57 21.39 7.06
C PHE A 62 9.08 21.75 8.45
N TYR A 63 8.63 20.99 9.44
CA TYR A 63 9.05 21.02 10.83
C TYR A 63 9.61 19.65 11.19
N TYR A 64 10.84 19.63 11.71
CA TYR A 64 11.53 18.39 12.03
C TYR A 64 11.51 18.09 13.52
N ASN A 65 11.07 16.87 13.89
CA ASN A 65 11.06 16.34 15.24
C ASN A 65 11.98 15.11 15.30
N PRO A 66 13.31 15.29 15.40
CA PRO A 66 14.24 14.18 15.22
C PRO A 66 14.23 13.20 16.40
N VAL A 67 14.48 11.93 16.11
CA VAL A 67 14.80 10.88 17.08
C VAL A 67 16.26 10.47 16.94
N SER A 68 16.78 9.67 17.89
CA SER A 68 18.13 9.13 17.81
C SER A 68 18.26 8.05 16.74
N ASP A 69 19.48 7.80 16.26
CA ASP A 69 19.77 6.75 15.28
C ASP A 69 19.41 5.35 15.80
N GLU A 70 19.49 5.13 17.11
CA GLU A 70 19.04 3.88 17.71
C GLU A 70 17.54 3.64 17.53
N ILE A 71 16.72 4.69 17.72
CA ILE A 71 15.26 4.61 17.51
C ILE A 71 14.94 4.44 16.04
N ARG A 72 15.68 5.10 15.12
CA ARG A 72 15.55 4.89 13.66
C ARG A 72 15.82 3.44 13.28
N LYS A 73 16.89 2.84 13.81
CA LYS A 73 17.21 1.42 13.59
C LYS A 73 16.10 0.50 14.07
N MET A 74 15.46 0.80 15.21
CA MET A 74 14.27 0.04 15.67
C MET A 74 13.09 0.18 14.71
N CYS A 75 12.85 1.36 14.14
CA CYS A 75 11.79 1.60 13.15
C CYS A 75 11.99 0.76 11.88
N TRP A 76 13.22 0.71 11.37
CA TRP A 76 13.56 -0.07 10.18
C TRP A 76 13.58 -1.59 10.43
N ASN A 77 13.80 -2.02 11.66
CA ASN A 77 13.71 -3.43 12.05
C ASN A 77 12.24 -3.82 12.25
N GLN A 78 11.58 -4.17 11.16
CA GLN A 78 10.16 -4.53 11.15
C GLN A 78 9.86 -5.65 12.16
N GLY A 79 9.05 -5.32 13.17
CA GLY A 79 8.67 -6.23 14.26
C GLY A 79 9.36 -5.92 15.58
N ASP A 80 10.24 -4.95 15.66
CA ASP A 80 10.77 -4.48 16.95
C ASP A 80 9.70 -3.68 17.71
N TRP A 81 9.01 -4.37 18.62
CA TRP A 81 7.91 -3.79 19.40
C TRP A 81 8.37 -2.64 20.33
N ARG A 82 9.66 -2.52 20.64
CA ARG A 82 10.22 -1.44 21.48
C ARG A 82 10.06 -0.09 20.79
N PHE A 83 10.06 -0.05 19.46
CA PHE A 83 9.83 1.15 18.67
C PHE A 83 8.54 1.88 19.06
N TYR A 84 7.45 1.18 19.35
CA TYR A 84 6.16 1.80 19.62
C TYR A 84 6.15 2.69 20.87
N LYS A 85 7.01 2.42 21.85
CA LYS A 85 7.18 3.31 23.02
C LYS A 85 7.72 4.66 22.57
N TYR A 86 8.82 4.66 21.85
CA TYR A 86 9.47 5.87 21.36
C TYR A 86 8.62 6.61 20.30
N TYR A 87 7.88 5.86 19.50
CA TYR A 87 6.95 6.45 18.55
C TYR A 87 5.81 7.21 19.27
N ARG A 88 5.31 6.73 20.40
CA ARG A 88 4.35 7.47 21.24
C ARG A 88 4.94 8.73 21.84
N GLU A 89 6.18 8.68 22.32
CA GLU A 89 6.90 9.85 22.81
C GLU A 89 7.10 10.88 21.70
N TRP A 90 7.46 10.42 20.52
CA TRP A 90 7.55 11.25 19.31
C TRP A 90 6.21 11.91 18.96
N GLN A 91 5.13 11.16 18.97
CA GLN A 91 3.78 11.68 18.71
C GLN A 91 3.35 12.74 19.76
N TRP A 92 3.77 12.57 21.01
CA TRP A 92 3.51 13.57 22.04
C TRP A 92 4.29 14.86 21.78
N LYS A 93 5.55 14.79 21.41
CA LYS A 93 6.35 15.97 21.02
C LYS A 93 5.75 16.65 19.79
N THR A 94 5.31 15.87 18.81
CA THR A 94 4.61 16.37 17.61
C THR A 94 3.33 17.12 17.97
N TYR A 95 2.55 16.65 18.94
CA TYR A 95 1.39 17.38 19.44
C TYR A 95 1.79 18.74 20.05
N LEU A 96 2.87 18.81 20.83
CA LEU A 96 3.36 20.08 21.39
C LEU A 96 3.83 21.05 20.29
N MET A 97 4.54 20.56 19.28
CA MET A 97 4.92 21.36 18.12
C MET A 97 3.70 21.84 17.33
N ALA A 98 2.73 20.97 17.11
CA ALA A 98 1.48 21.32 16.45
C ALA A 98 0.71 22.41 17.19
N LYS A 99 0.70 22.35 18.54
CA LYS A 99 0.09 23.38 19.39
C LYS A 99 0.79 24.74 19.25
N ASP A 100 2.13 24.75 19.17
CA ASP A 100 2.91 25.97 18.94
C ASP A 100 2.63 26.54 17.53
N ILE A 101 2.58 25.70 16.50
CA ILE A 101 2.24 26.12 15.12
C ILE A 101 0.83 26.73 15.10
N CYS A 102 -0.17 26.08 15.70
CA CYS A 102 -1.54 26.60 15.74
C CYS A 102 -1.69 27.90 16.55
N SER A 103 -0.72 28.22 17.43
CA SER A 103 -0.71 29.52 18.15
C SER A 103 -0.20 30.66 17.29
N LYS A 104 0.58 30.37 16.27
CA LYS A 104 1.23 31.35 15.36
C LYS A 104 0.52 31.47 14.02
N GLU A 105 -0.10 30.36 13.57
CA GLU A 105 -0.73 30.24 12.26
C GLU A 105 -2.19 29.81 12.42
N LYS A 106 -3.07 30.42 11.62
CA LYS A 106 -4.48 30.00 11.56
C LYS A 106 -4.58 28.72 10.74
N ILE A 107 -4.47 27.58 11.40
CA ILE A 107 -4.64 26.25 10.77
C ILE A 107 -6.13 25.96 10.62
N ASP A 108 -6.54 25.53 9.43
CA ASP A 108 -7.93 25.19 9.12
C ASP A 108 -8.25 23.71 9.40
N VAL A 109 -7.29 22.78 9.18
CA VAL A 109 -7.48 21.34 9.39
C VAL A 109 -6.22 20.70 9.97
N LEU A 110 -6.41 19.77 10.90
CA LEU A 110 -5.37 18.86 11.43
C LEU A 110 -5.48 17.50 10.75
N HIS A 111 -4.42 16.99 10.15
CA HIS A 111 -4.43 15.70 9.44
C HIS A 111 -3.35 14.75 9.96
N GLN A 112 -3.77 13.61 10.52
CA GLN A 112 -2.89 12.47 10.86
C GLN A 112 -2.73 11.58 9.63
N LEU A 113 -1.63 11.74 8.90
CA LEU A 113 -1.40 11.08 7.62
C LEU A 113 -0.70 9.71 7.77
N ASN A 114 0.43 9.66 8.46
CA ASN A 114 1.17 8.40 8.67
C ASN A 114 1.86 8.37 10.06
N MET A 115 2.29 7.24 10.59
CA MET A 115 2.21 5.91 9.94
C MET A 115 0.75 5.44 9.89
N ILE A 116 0.37 4.75 8.81
CA ILE A 116 -1.04 4.39 8.53
C ILE A 116 -1.66 3.38 9.53
N GLY A 117 -0.88 2.76 10.38
CA GLY A 117 -1.36 1.78 11.35
C GLY A 117 -2.32 2.35 12.39
N PHE A 118 -3.56 1.85 12.48
CA PHE A 118 -4.62 2.35 13.36
C PHE A 118 -4.27 2.36 14.86
N ARG A 119 -3.27 1.57 15.29
CA ARG A 119 -2.92 1.42 16.72
C ARG A 119 -2.27 2.64 17.33
N GLU A 120 -1.69 3.49 16.51
CA GLU A 120 -0.99 4.70 16.94
C GLU A 120 -1.57 5.93 16.24
N PRO A 121 -2.75 6.42 16.70
CA PRO A 121 -3.48 7.52 16.07
C PRO A 121 -2.83 8.89 16.28
N GLY A 122 -1.65 8.95 16.91
CA GLY A 122 -1.03 10.21 17.33
C GLY A 122 -1.84 10.94 18.40
N TYR A 123 -1.66 12.26 18.47
CA TYR A 123 -2.35 13.13 19.42
C TYR A 123 -2.93 14.40 18.77
N LEU A 124 -3.01 14.50 17.46
CA LEU A 124 -3.67 15.65 16.81
C LEU A 124 -5.17 15.73 17.14
N TRP A 125 -5.81 14.56 17.37
CA TRP A 125 -7.20 14.51 17.86
C TRP A 125 -7.37 15.25 19.19
N LYS A 126 -6.38 15.17 20.09
CA LYS A 126 -6.40 15.89 21.38
C LYS A 126 -6.29 17.41 21.16
N LEU A 127 -5.44 17.85 20.26
CA LEU A 127 -5.33 19.26 19.88
C LEU A 127 -6.64 19.77 19.28
N SER A 128 -7.28 18.98 18.42
CA SER A 128 -8.61 19.29 17.87
C SER A 128 -9.66 19.49 18.97
N GLN A 129 -9.67 18.65 20.02
CA GLN A 129 -10.57 18.82 21.17
C GLN A 129 -10.28 20.11 21.97
N GLU A 130 -9.02 20.55 22.03
CA GLU A 130 -8.60 21.73 22.78
C GLU A 130 -8.90 23.04 22.05
N ASN A 131 -8.72 23.10 20.73
CA ASN A 131 -8.78 24.34 19.95
C ASN A 131 -9.93 24.39 18.93
N GLY A 132 -10.70 23.31 18.78
CA GLY A 132 -11.84 23.23 17.86
C GLY A 132 -11.49 23.06 16.38
N VAL A 133 -10.20 23.01 16.01
CA VAL A 133 -9.77 22.79 14.60
C VAL A 133 -10.17 21.38 14.17
N PRO A 134 -10.87 21.20 13.03
CA PRO A 134 -11.29 19.90 12.55
C PRO A 134 -10.13 18.91 12.36
N PHE A 135 -10.35 17.66 12.76
CA PHE A 135 -9.37 16.58 12.67
C PHE A 135 -9.76 15.56 11.61
N VAL A 136 -8.81 15.25 10.73
CA VAL A 136 -8.89 14.20 9.70
C VAL A 136 -7.89 13.11 10.04
N TRP A 137 -8.32 11.85 9.97
CA TRP A 137 -7.45 10.72 10.23
C TRP A 137 -7.43 9.74 9.07
N GLY A 138 -6.27 9.51 8.50
CA GLY A 138 -6.03 8.50 7.46
C GLY A 138 -5.09 8.93 6.35
N PRO A 139 -4.79 8.01 5.43
CA PRO A 139 -5.43 6.69 5.26
C PRO A 139 -5.13 5.72 6.42
N ILE A 140 -6.18 5.10 6.98
CA ILE A 140 -6.07 4.17 8.12
C ILE A 140 -5.93 2.75 7.59
N GLY A 141 -4.80 2.12 7.90
CA GLY A 141 -4.48 0.74 7.54
C GLY A 141 -4.33 -0.19 8.75
N GLY A 142 -3.91 -1.43 8.48
CA GLY A 142 -3.60 -2.42 9.51
C GLY A 142 -4.82 -3.06 10.19
N LEU A 143 -6.04 -2.79 9.73
CA LEU A 143 -7.29 -3.32 10.28
C LEU A 143 -7.72 -4.65 9.68
N LYS A 144 -7.12 -5.07 8.57
CA LYS A 144 -7.40 -6.36 7.95
C LYS A 144 -6.98 -7.53 8.83
N GLN A 145 -7.70 -8.63 8.68
CA GLN A 145 -7.34 -9.91 9.29
C GLN A 145 -6.60 -10.81 8.29
N PHE A 146 -5.61 -11.55 8.78
CA PHE A 146 -4.98 -12.56 7.95
C PHE A 146 -5.95 -13.71 7.71
N PRO A 147 -6.18 -14.16 6.45
CA PRO A 147 -7.14 -15.24 6.16
C PRO A 147 -6.64 -16.58 6.69
N THR A 148 -7.37 -17.18 7.63
CA THR A 148 -6.93 -18.37 8.36
C THR A 148 -6.79 -19.61 7.49
N ALA A 149 -7.55 -19.73 6.39
CA ALA A 149 -7.43 -20.82 5.43
C ALA A 149 -6.02 -20.94 4.84
N TYR A 150 -5.37 -19.79 4.59
CA TYR A 150 -4.01 -19.73 4.05
C TYR A 150 -2.92 -20.04 5.08
N LEU A 151 -3.26 -20.21 6.35
CA LEU A 151 -2.32 -20.72 7.36
C LEU A 151 -2.13 -22.25 7.29
N LYS A 152 -2.89 -22.98 6.46
CA LYS A 152 -2.63 -24.39 6.20
C LYS A 152 -1.23 -24.54 5.59
N GLY A 153 -0.39 -25.41 6.18
CA GLY A 153 1.03 -25.56 5.76
C GLY A 153 2.01 -24.60 6.40
N ALA A 154 1.56 -23.55 7.09
CA ALA A 154 2.45 -22.67 7.86
C ALA A 154 2.92 -23.37 9.15
N GLY A 155 4.14 -23.05 9.62
CA GLY A 155 4.64 -23.51 10.91
C GLY A 155 3.78 -23.04 12.08
N LEU A 156 3.82 -23.78 13.20
CA LEU A 156 3.01 -23.50 14.39
C LEU A 156 3.17 -22.08 14.92
N LYS A 157 4.41 -21.55 14.94
CA LYS A 157 4.70 -20.17 15.36
C LYS A 157 3.95 -19.14 14.51
N MET A 158 3.93 -19.32 13.19
CA MET A 158 3.25 -18.43 12.24
C MET A 158 1.73 -18.48 12.42
N LYS A 159 1.17 -19.67 12.62
CA LYS A 159 -0.28 -19.88 12.89
C LYS A 159 -0.71 -19.15 14.16
N LEU A 160 0.03 -19.37 15.26
CA LEU A 160 -0.27 -18.76 16.55
C LEU A 160 -0.13 -17.23 16.46
N PHE A 161 0.95 -16.74 15.87
CA PHE A 161 1.19 -15.30 15.70
C PHE A 161 0.06 -14.60 14.94
N ASN A 162 -0.35 -15.13 13.77
CA ASN A 162 -1.40 -14.49 12.98
C ASN A 162 -2.79 -14.56 13.66
N ARG A 163 -3.11 -15.68 14.36
CA ARG A 163 -4.35 -15.77 15.14
C ARG A 163 -4.37 -14.76 16.29
N LEU A 164 -3.26 -14.67 17.03
CA LEU A 164 -3.13 -13.70 18.13
C LEU A 164 -3.19 -12.25 17.59
N LYS A 165 -2.49 -11.97 16.49
CA LYS A 165 -2.54 -10.67 15.82
C LYS A 165 -3.96 -10.30 15.40
N ASN A 166 -4.71 -11.23 14.79
CA ASN A 166 -6.10 -11.01 14.41
C ASN A 166 -6.97 -10.69 15.63
N PHE A 167 -6.82 -11.44 16.71
CA PHE A 167 -7.54 -11.19 17.96
C PHE A 167 -7.18 -9.83 18.56
N LEU A 168 -5.88 -9.52 18.70
CA LEU A 168 -5.40 -8.27 19.27
C LEU A 168 -5.82 -7.05 18.43
N ASN A 169 -5.88 -7.18 17.10
CA ASN A 169 -6.38 -6.11 16.23
C ASN A 169 -7.82 -5.71 16.61
N VAL A 170 -8.70 -6.71 16.73
CA VAL A 170 -10.11 -6.46 17.09
C VAL A 170 -10.22 -5.91 18.51
N TRP A 171 -9.46 -6.50 19.45
CA TRP A 171 -9.47 -6.06 20.83
C TRP A 171 -9.00 -4.61 20.99
N GLN A 172 -7.87 -4.25 20.39
CA GLN A 172 -7.34 -2.87 20.42
C GLN A 172 -8.30 -1.89 19.73
N LEU A 173 -8.84 -2.25 18.57
CA LEU A 173 -9.81 -1.43 17.88
C LEU A 173 -11.01 -1.11 18.78
N LYS A 174 -11.47 -2.07 19.60
CA LYS A 174 -12.63 -1.88 20.49
C LYS A 174 -12.30 -1.14 21.79
N HIS A 175 -11.13 -1.38 22.38
CA HIS A 175 -10.87 -1.05 23.79
C HIS A 175 -9.74 -0.04 24.03
N ASP A 176 -8.83 0.23 23.07
CA ASP A 176 -7.80 1.23 23.27
C ASP A 176 -8.41 2.62 23.36
N LYS A 177 -8.16 3.31 24.48
CA LYS A 177 -8.73 4.64 24.77
C LYS A 177 -8.29 5.70 23.75
N ARG A 178 -7.00 5.73 23.36
CA ARG A 178 -6.47 6.70 22.40
C ARG A 178 -7.08 6.51 21.02
N VAL A 179 -7.17 5.25 20.58
CA VAL A 179 -7.82 4.88 19.33
C VAL A 179 -9.30 5.30 19.33
N ASN A 180 -10.01 5.03 20.45
CA ASN A 180 -11.41 5.41 20.60
C ASN A 180 -11.61 6.94 20.54
N GLU A 181 -10.77 7.72 21.25
CA GLU A 181 -10.86 9.17 21.23
C GLU A 181 -10.54 9.73 19.83
N ALA A 182 -9.54 9.20 19.14
CA ALA A 182 -9.24 9.62 17.76
C ALA A 182 -10.43 9.34 16.81
N PHE A 183 -11.06 8.16 16.90
CA PHE A 183 -12.25 7.84 16.12
C PHE A 183 -13.44 8.76 16.40
N LYS A 184 -13.68 9.10 17.67
CA LYS A 184 -14.77 10.00 18.08
C LYS A 184 -14.55 11.43 17.63
N THR A 185 -13.30 11.89 17.63
CA THR A 185 -12.95 13.28 17.33
C THR A 185 -12.85 13.55 15.84
N ALA A 186 -12.46 12.56 15.05
CA ALA A 186 -12.26 12.73 13.61
C ALA A 186 -13.57 13.16 12.92
N LYS A 187 -13.51 14.26 12.19
CA LYS A 187 -14.59 14.72 11.30
C LYS A 187 -14.62 13.93 10.00
N VAL A 188 -13.45 13.49 9.52
CA VAL A 188 -13.32 12.58 8.39
C VAL A 188 -12.39 11.44 8.78
N LEU A 189 -12.86 10.22 8.55
CA LEU A 189 -12.07 9.00 8.62
C LEU A 189 -11.81 8.52 7.21
N VAL A 190 -10.55 8.28 6.88
CA VAL A 190 -10.14 7.77 5.58
C VAL A 190 -9.60 6.36 5.76
N SER A 191 -10.25 5.37 5.18
CA SER A 191 -9.79 3.98 5.16
C SER A 191 -8.87 3.73 3.97
N SER A 192 -7.73 3.11 4.19
CA SER A 192 -6.80 2.74 3.11
C SER A 192 -7.38 1.70 2.17
N ILE A 193 -8.20 0.79 2.69
CA ILE A 193 -8.77 -0.36 1.96
C ILE A 193 -10.21 -0.65 2.41
N PRO A 194 -11.01 -1.36 1.59
CA PRO A 194 -12.37 -1.77 1.95
C PRO A 194 -12.47 -2.57 3.25
N ASP A 195 -11.44 -3.36 3.58
CA ASP A 195 -11.39 -4.11 4.84
C ASP A 195 -11.32 -3.18 6.06
N SER A 196 -10.55 -2.08 5.95
CA SER A 196 -10.48 -1.05 7.00
C SER A 196 -11.84 -0.37 7.19
N TYR A 197 -12.52 0.00 6.11
CA TYR A 197 -13.87 0.54 6.16
C TYR A 197 -14.84 -0.42 6.88
N ARG A 198 -14.88 -1.69 6.45
CA ARG A 198 -15.74 -2.71 7.06
C ARG A 198 -15.46 -2.91 8.55
N ALA A 199 -14.17 -2.91 8.95
CA ALA A 199 -13.77 -3.05 10.35
C ALA A 199 -14.21 -1.85 11.20
N ILE A 200 -14.00 -0.62 10.71
CA ILE A 200 -14.44 0.62 11.38
C ILE A 200 -15.98 0.62 11.51
N LYS A 201 -16.69 0.37 10.43
CA LYS A 201 -18.16 0.31 10.43
C LYS A 201 -18.70 -0.72 11.42
N LYS A 202 -18.15 -1.95 11.40
CA LYS A 202 -18.57 -3.05 12.28
C LYS A 202 -18.26 -2.79 13.75
N CYS A 203 -17.07 -2.24 14.06
CA CYS A 203 -16.59 -2.13 15.44
C CYS A 203 -16.92 -0.80 16.10
N LYS A 204 -17.13 0.26 15.31
CA LYS A 204 -17.35 1.63 15.79
C LYS A 204 -18.70 2.21 15.37
N GLY A 205 -19.38 1.64 14.38
CA GLY A 205 -20.59 2.22 13.79
C GLY A 205 -20.33 3.49 12.97
N LEU A 206 -19.07 3.81 12.67
CA LEU A 206 -18.67 5.03 11.98
C LEU A 206 -18.50 4.78 10.47
N GLU A 207 -18.80 5.81 9.68
CA GLU A 207 -18.49 5.83 8.25
C GLU A 207 -17.05 6.29 8.02
N SER A 208 -16.45 5.83 6.94
CA SER A 208 -15.17 6.32 6.44
C SER A 208 -15.17 6.30 4.91
N VAL A 209 -14.37 7.18 4.31
CA VAL A 209 -14.16 7.12 2.86
C VAL A 209 -13.01 6.18 2.55
N VAL A 210 -13.11 5.42 1.47
CA VAL A 210 -12.02 4.54 1.03
C VAL A 210 -11.16 5.29 0.02
N ILE A 211 -9.96 5.68 0.45
CA ILE A 211 -8.94 6.26 -0.43
C ILE A 211 -7.66 5.47 -0.22
N PRO A 212 -7.22 4.68 -1.21
CA PRO A 212 -5.98 3.91 -1.11
C PRO A 212 -4.80 4.80 -0.73
N GLU A 213 -3.95 4.33 0.17
CA GLU A 213 -2.81 5.07 0.71
C GLU A 213 -1.75 5.40 -0.36
N THR A 214 -1.66 4.59 -1.42
CA THR A 214 -0.74 4.80 -2.53
C THR A 214 -1.48 5.11 -3.83
N GLY A 215 -0.80 5.69 -4.82
CA GLY A 215 -1.38 6.16 -6.07
C GLY A 215 -0.57 5.77 -7.30
N CYS A 216 -1.17 5.92 -8.47
CA CYS A 216 -0.51 5.72 -9.76
C CYS A 216 0.29 6.95 -10.19
N PHE A 217 1.40 6.70 -10.89
CA PHE A 217 2.06 7.68 -11.75
C PHE A 217 1.51 7.52 -13.16
N LEU A 218 1.31 8.64 -13.86
CA LEU A 218 0.85 8.61 -15.24
C LEU A 218 2.00 8.19 -16.15
N SER A 219 1.78 7.18 -16.98
CA SER A 219 2.72 6.76 -18.00
C SER A 219 2.28 7.24 -19.37
N GLU A 220 3.23 7.69 -20.16
CA GLU A 220 3.03 7.98 -21.57
C GLU A 220 3.06 6.66 -22.40
N ASN A 221 3.02 6.78 -23.70
CA ASN A 221 2.86 5.70 -24.66
C ASN A 221 3.68 4.43 -24.35
N ILE A 222 2.97 3.36 -23.93
CA ILE A 222 3.55 2.02 -23.78
C ILE A 222 3.02 1.18 -24.94
N PRO A 223 3.90 0.55 -25.75
CA PRO A 223 3.51 -0.30 -26.86
C PRO A 223 2.64 -1.48 -26.41
N THR A 224 1.74 -1.91 -27.30
CA THR A 224 0.84 -3.07 -27.05
C THR A 224 1.18 -4.28 -27.92
N ASP A 225 2.24 -4.23 -28.72
CA ASP A 225 2.77 -5.31 -29.55
C ASP A 225 3.22 -6.53 -28.75
N ARG A 226 3.64 -6.33 -27.49
CA ARG A 226 3.99 -7.40 -26.56
C ARG A 226 2.89 -8.46 -26.39
N PHE A 227 1.62 -8.11 -26.64
CA PHE A 227 0.51 -9.07 -26.56
C PHE A 227 0.40 -9.99 -27.77
N ASP A 228 1.12 -9.71 -28.83
CA ASP A 228 1.16 -10.51 -30.07
C ASP A 228 2.28 -11.59 -30.04
N GLU A 229 3.11 -11.60 -28.96
CA GLU A 229 4.16 -12.60 -28.75
C GLU A 229 3.58 -14.00 -28.47
N LYS A 230 4.28 -15.04 -28.90
CA LYS A 230 3.85 -16.44 -28.70
C LYS A 230 3.89 -16.84 -27.23
N GLU A 231 4.99 -16.55 -26.55
CA GLU A 231 5.13 -16.81 -25.12
C GLU A 231 4.30 -15.82 -24.31
N PHE A 232 3.69 -16.31 -23.24
CA PHE A 232 2.89 -15.51 -22.33
C PHE A 232 3.67 -15.25 -21.04
N HIS A 233 4.35 -14.12 -21.01
CA HIS A 233 5.15 -13.69 -19.88
C HIS A 233 4.26 -13.12 -18.77
N VAL A 234 4.14 -13.88 -17.70
CA VAL A 234 3.38 -13.56 -16.49
C VAL A 234 4.36 -13.16 -15.42
N MET A 235 4.31 -11.90 -14.97
CA MET A 235 5.27 -11.34 -14.03
C MET A 235 4.77 -11.42 -12.59
N TRP A 236 5.57 -11.97 -11.70
CA TRP A 236 5.35 -11.95 -10.26
C TRP A 236 6.47 -11.17 -9.56
N VAL A 237 6.11 -10.22 -8.65
CA VAL A 237 7.08 -9.37 -7.96
C VAL A 237 6.83 -9.39 -6.45
N GLY A 238 7.87 -9.70 -5.66
CA GLY A 238 7.76 -9.61 -4.20
C GLY A 238 8.89 -10.29 -3.42
N LYS A 239 8.93 -9.99 -2.12
CA LYS A 239 9.71 -10.80 -1.19
C LYS A 239 9.09 -12.18 -1.04
N PHE A 240 9.89 -13.23 -0.83
CA PHE A 240 9.39 -14.59 -0.64
C PHE A 240 8.80 -14.80 0.77
N ASP A 241 8.11 -13.80 1.29
CA ASP A 241 7.42 -13.92 2.55
C ASP A 241 6.09 -14.70 2.41
N PHE A 242 5.63 -15.27 3.52
CA PHE A 242 4.47 -16.15 3.54
C PHE A 242 3.18 -15.47 3.03
N ARG A 243 3.01 -14.17 3.25
CA ARG A 243 1.80 -13.44 2.81
C ARG A 243 1.72 -13.26 1.29
N LYS A 244 2.86 -13.25 0.59
CA LYS A 244 2.93 -13.07 -0.86
C LYS A 244 2.54 -14.33 -1.65
N GLN A 245 2.55 -15.50 -1.00
CA GLN A 245 2.05 -16.77 -1.56
C GLN A 245 2.67 -17.15 -2.92
N LEU A 246 4.00 -16.96 -3.10
CA LEU A 246 4.69 -17.47 -4.30
C LEU A 246 4.40 -18.96 -4.59
N PRO A 247 4.35 -19.87 -3.58
CA PRO A 247 3.96 -21.26 -3.82
C PRO A 247 2.58 -21.43 -4.47
N LEU A 248 1.65 -20.50 -4.22
CA LEU A 248 0.33 -20.52 -4.86
C LEU A 248 0.43 -20.14 -6.34
N ALA A 249 1.25 -19.11 -6.67
CA ALA A 249 1.50 -18.73 -8.06
C ALA A 249 2.12 -19.88 -8.86
N LEU A 250 3.14 -20.55 -8.30
CA LEU A 250 3.78 -21.72 -8.91
C LEU A 250 2.78 -22.85 -9.15
N ARG A 251 1.92 -23.16 -8.17
CA ARG A 251 0.87 -24.17 -8.32
C ARG A 251 -0.15 -23.82 -9.38
N ALA A 252 -0.56 -22.55 -9.47
CA ALA A 252 -1.49 -22.09 -10.50
C ALA A 252 -0.90 -22.30 -11.91
N VAL A 253 0.37 -21.95 -12.11
CA VAL A 253 1.08 -22.18 -13.38
C VAL A 253 1.21 -23.68 -13.69
N ALA A 254 1.48 -24.52 -12.70
CA ALA A 254 1.54 -25.97 -12.88
C ALA A 254 0.18 -26.55 -13.29
N ILE A 255 -0.90 -26.17 -12.58
CA ILE A 255 -2.28 -26.60 -12.85
C ILE A 255 -2.76 -26.13 -14.23
N ALA A 256 -2.41 -24.90 -14.64
CA ALA A 256 -2.76 -24.38 -15.96
C ALA A 256 -2.25 -25.29 -17.09
N GLY A 257 -1.14 -25.99 -16.91
CA GLY A 257 -0.63 -26.98 -17.84
C GLY A 257 -0.22 -26.43 -19.23
N ASN A 258 -0.36 -25.13 -19.45
CA ASN A 258 -0.13 -24.48 -20.74
C ASN A 258 1.36 -24.19 -20.94
N PRO A 259 2.02 -24.76 -21.97
CA PRO A 259 3.45 -24.57 -22.21
C PRO A 259 3.82 -23.13 -22.61
N ASN A 260 2.88 -22.34 -23.11
CA ASN A 260 3.12 -20.95 -23.50
C ASN A 260 3.24 -20.01 -22.29
N ILE A 261 2.74 -20.40 -21.11
CA ILE A 261 2.77 -19.57 -19.91
C ILE A 261 4.15 -19.66 -19.25
N VAL A 262 4.87 -18.55 -19.23
CA VAL A 262 6.15 -18.38 -18.58
C VAL A 262 5.99 -17.46 -17.37
N LEU A 263 6.42 -17.88 -16.17
CA LEU A 263 6.37 -17.09 -14.95
C LEU A 263 7.73 -16.44 -14.69
N ASP A 264 7.78 -15.12 -14.80
CA ASP A 264 8.94 -14.31 -14.48
C ASP A 264 8.89 -13.88 -13.01
N VAL A 265 9.81 -14.39 -12.18
CA VAL A 265 9.84 -14.14 -10.72
C VAL A 265 10.91 -13.12 -10.37
N TYR A 266 10.46 -11.92 -9.96
CA TYR A 266 11.31 -10.83 -9.47
C TYR A 266 11.21 -10.73 -7.95
N GLY A 267 12.35 -10.74 -7.28
CA GLY A 267 12.47 -10.69 -5.84
C GLY A 267 13.25 -11.85 -5.26
N SER A 268 13.38 -11.87 -3.95
CA SER A 268 14.09 -12.93 -3.26
C SER A 268 13.61 -13.10 -1.80
N GLY A 269 14.22 -14.05 -1.11
CA GLY A 269 14.01 -14.34 0.30
C GLY A 269 15.29 -14.90 0.90
N SER A 270 15.20 -15.56 2.05
CA SER A 270 16.32 -16.33 2.60
C SER A 270 16.67 -17.50 1.66
N ASP A 271 17.90 -18.01 1.79
CA ASP A 271 18.36 -19.17 1.00
C ASP A 271 17.41 -20.37 1.14
N GLU A 272 16.85 -20.57 2.33
CA GLU A 272 15.85 -21.61 2.60
C GLU A 272 14.57 -21.38 1.81
N GLN A 273 14.07 -20.15 1.77
CA GLN A 273 12.85 -19.78 1.01
C GLN A 273 13.06 -19.95 -0.49
N VAL A 274 14.21 -19.47 -1.01
CA VAL A 274 14.58 -19.63 -2.42
C VAL A 274 14.72 -21.10 -2.77
N GLY A 275 15.48 -21.87 -1.98
CA GLY A 275 15.65 -23.30 -2.17
C GLY A 275 14.34 -24.08 -2.12
N SER A 276 13.42 -23.71 -1.21
CA SER A 276 12.10 -24.32 -1.10
C SER A 276 11.24 -24.03 -2.34
N ALA A 277 11.28 -22.81 -2.86
CA ALA A 277 10.53 -22.45 -4.08
C ALA A 277 11.06 -23.21 -5.31
N LYS A 278 12.38 -23.33 -5.45
CA LYS A 278 12.99 -24.09 -6.55
C LYS A 278 12.65 -25.58 -6.48
N ARG A 279 12.76 -26.20 -5.30
CA ARG A 279 12.31 -27.63 -5.12
C ARG A 279 10.85 -27.83 -5.46
N LEU A 280 10.00 -26.84 -5.19
CA LEU A 280 8.58 -26.90 -5.55
C LEU A 280 8.38 -26.87 -7.07
N VAL A 281 9.14 -26.06 -7.80
CA VAL A 281 9.17 -26.00 -9.26
C VAL A 281 9.61 -27.34 -9.85
N ASP A 282 10.71 -27.94 -9.30
CA ASP A 282 11.21 -29.26 -9.70
C ASP A 282 10.14 -30.34 -9.49
N ALA A 283 9.52 -30.39 -8.31
CA ALA A 283 8.50 -31.38 -7.95
C ALA A 283 7.23 -31.26 -8.83
N MET A 284 6.94 -30.07 -9.39
CA MET A 284 5.80 -29.84 -10.29
C MET A 284 6.16 -30.03 -11.76
N GLY A 285 7.43 -30.23 -12.11
CA GLY A 285 7.88 -30.40 -13.50
C GLY A 285 7.72 -29.14 -14.36
N ILE A 286 7.82 -27.95 -13.77
CA ILE A 286 7.64 -26.66 -14.47
C ILE A 286 8.93 -25.84 -14.61
N ASN A 287 10.11 -26.48 -14.51
CA ASN A 287 11.42 -25.82 -14.59
C ASN A 287 11.59 -24.94 -15.83
N GLY A 288 11.14 -25.41 -16.98
CA GLY A 288 11.23 -24.66 -18.24
C GLY A 288 10.25 -23.50 -18.37
N ARG A 289 9.37 -23.30 -17.37
CA ARG A 289 8.33 -22.26 -17.38
C ARG A 289 8.47 -21.25 -16.24
N VAL A 290 9.57 -21.28 -15.49
CA VAL A 290 9.83 -20.31 -14.39
C VAL A 290 11.21 -19.71 -14.57
N ILE A 291 11.26 -18.40 -14.72
CA ILE A 291 12.50 -17.63 -14.86
C ILE A 291 12.74 -16.84 -13.56
N TRP A 292 13.88 -17.09 -12.93
CA TRP A 292 14.25 -16.45 -11.68
C TRP A 292 15.15 -15.25 -11.94
N HIS A 293 14.64 -14.03 -11.76
CA HIS A 293 15.40 -12.80 -11.96
C HIS A 293 16.10 -12.29 -10.68
N GLY A 294 15.74 -12.85 -9.52
CA GLY A 294 16.27 -12.39 -8.23
C GLY A 294 15.80 -10.99 -7.84
N ASN A 295 16.53 -10.37 -6.92
CA ASN A 295 16.25 -9.01 -6.49
C ASN A 295 16.85 -8.02 -7.50
N GLN A 296 16.03 -7.21 -8.12
CA GLN A 296 16.43 -6.23 -9.13
C GLN A 296 16.13 -4.81 -8.67
N PRO A 297 16.88 -3.80 -9.15
CA PRO A 297 16.54 -2.39 -8.98
C PRO A 297 15.14 -2.04 -9.50
N ASN A 298 14.51 -1.01 -8.92
CA ASN A 298 13.12 -0.65 -9.27
C ASN A 298 12.95 -0.30 -10.75
N ASP A 299 13.89 0.43 -11.35
CA ASP A 299 13.87 0.79 -12.78
C ASP A 299 13.91 -0.43 -13.70
N VAL A 300 14.68 -1.47 -13.35
CA VAL A 300 14.71 -2.76 -14.07
C VAL A 300 13.35 -3.45 -13.97
N VAL A 301 12.74 -3.47 -12.77
CA VAL A 301 11.40 -4.04 -12.56
C VAL A 301 10.35 -3.27 -13.36
N MET A 302 10.39 -1.93 -13.36
CA MET A 302 9.46 -1.11 -14.16
C MET A 302 9.62 -1.38 -15.67
N ASN A 303 10.84 -1.52 -16.16
CA ASN A 303 11.09 -1.85 -17.56
C ASN A 303 10.60 -3.27 -17.93
N ALA A 304 10.72 -4.22 -17.00
CA ALA A 304 10.17 -5.58 -17.18
C ALA A 304 8.63 -5.56 -17.20
N MET A 305 7.97 -4.75 -16.35
CA MET A 305 6.50 -4.57 -16.39
C MET A 305 6.00 -4.06 -17.74
N ARG A 306 6.78 -3.22 -18.44
CA ARG A 306 6.42 -2.71 -19.78
C ARG A 306 6.51 -3.79 -20.87
N LYS A 307 7.23 -4.87 -20.62
CA LYS A 307 7.41 -5.99 -21.57
C LYS A 307 6.51 -7.19 -21.27
N ALA A 308 6.20 -7.42 -19.99
CA ALA A 308 5.30 -8.51 -19.58
C ALA A 308 3.86 -8.29 -20.09
N GLN A 309 3.08 -9.37 -20.19
CA GLN A 309 1.69 -9.32 -20.64
C GLN A 309 0.68 -9.38 -19.51
N LEU A 310 1.06 -9.90 -18.32
CA LEU A 310 0.18 -9.98 -17.15
C LEU A 310 0.99 -9.83 -15.87
N PHE A 311 0.49 -9.04 -14.92
CA PHE A 311 0.99 -9.00 -13.56
C PHE A 311 0.19 -9.95 -12.68
N PHE A 312 0.85 -10.96 -12.11
CA PHE A 312 0.23 -11.98 -11.27
C PHE A 312 0.58 -11.75 -9.81
N PHE A 313 -0.39 -11.32 -9.03
CA PHE A 313 -0.18 -10.92 -7.65
C PHE A 313 -1.00 -11.78 -6.68
N THR A 314 -0.35 -12.72 -6.01
CA THR A 314 -0.96 -13.73 -5.15
C THR A 314 -0.98 -13.40 -3.67
N SER A 315 -0.67 -12.14 -3.27
CA SER A 315 -0.63 -11.77 -1.86
C SER A 315 -2.02 -11.81 -1.22
N VAL A 316 -2.10 -12.43 -0.03
CA VAL A 316 -3.35 -12.61 0.73
C VAL A 316 -3.51 -11.59 1.87
N SER A 317 -2.51 -10.73 2.09
CA SER A 317 -2.54 -9.75 3.17
C SER A 317 -1.66 -8.54 2.87
N GLU A 318 -2.29 -7.49 2.32
CA GLU A 318 -1.69 -6.18 2.03
C GLU A 318 -2.66 -5.07 2.46
N ASP A 319 -2.17 -3.85 2.67
CA ASP A 319 -3.00 -2.68 2.45
C ASP A 319 -3.09 -2.47 0.93
N THR A 320 -2.92 -1.31 0.34
CA THR A 320 -2.77 -1.25 -1.12
C THR A 320 -1.32 -1.50 -1.48
N SER A 321 -1.04 -2.50 -2.31
CA SER A 321 0.33 -2.80 -2.70
C SER A 321 0.81 -1.83 -3.78
N THR A 322 1.89 -1.10 -3.51
CA THR A 322 2.50 -0.16 -4.48
C THR A 322 2.79 -0.85 -5.81
N VAL A 323 3.31 -2.09 -5.79
CA VAL A 323 3.65 -2.82 -7.01
C VAL A 323 2.44 -3.12 -7.91
N VAL A 324 1.24 -3.24 -7.35
CA VAL A 324 0.00 -3.39 -8.14
C VAL A 324 -0.31 -2.10 -8.89
N LEU A 325 -0.14 -0.94 -8.24
CA LEU A 325 -0.34 0.36 -8.89
C LEU A 325 0.79 0.68 -9.87
N GLU A 326 2.01 0.21 -9.62
CA GLU A 326 3.12 0.25 -10.58
C GLU A 326 2.80 -0.57 -11.84
N ALA A 327 2.18 -1.74 -11.70
CA ALA A 327 1.71 -2.53 -12.84
C ALA A 327 0.66 -1.76 -13.66
N VAL A 328 -0.36 -1.20 -13.00
CA VAL A 328 -1.38 -0.35 -13.66
C VAL A 328 -0.72 0.87 -14.32
N SER A 329 0.25 1.52 -13.65
CA SER A 329 1.02 2.64 -14.19
C SER A 329 1.83 2.26 -15.43
N ASN A 330 2.28 1.01 -15.54
CA ASN A 330 2.96 0.47 -16.72
C ASN A 330 2.00 -0.22 -17.72
N ARG A 331 0.69 0.05 -17.60
CA ARG A 331 -0.37 -0.52 -18.44
C ARG A 331 -0.33 -2.05 -18.53
N LEU A 332 0.09 -2.67 -17.42
CA LEU A 332 0.15 -4.12 -17.30
C LEU A 332 -1.14 -4.62 -16.61
N PRO A 333 -2.00 -5.41 -17.31
CA PRO A 333 -3.19 -6.01 -16.72
C PRO A 333 -2.84 -6.84 -15.48
N VAL A 334 -3.74 -6.87 -14.50
CA VAL A 334 -3.46 -7.48 -13.18
C VAL A 334 -4.37 -8.67 -12.93
N LEU A 335 -3.79 -9.80 -12.54
CA LEU A 335 -4.49 -10.96 -11.98
C LEU A 335 -4.17 -11.05 -10.48
N CYS A 336 -5.17 -10.92 -9.61
CA CYS A 336 -4.95 -10.86 -8.17
C CYS A 336 -6.14 -11.42 -7.37
N PHE A 337 -6.05 -11.38 -6.04
CA PHE A 337 -7.21 -11.65 -5.19
C PHE A 337 -8.16 -10.45 -5.12
N ASP A 338 -9.47 -10.74 -5.04
CA ASP A 338 -10.51 -9.77 -4.69
C ASP A 338 -10.52 -9.52 -3.18
N ALA A 339 -9.42 -8.95 -2.69
CA ALA A 339 -9.19 -8.73 -1.26
C ALA A 339 -8.23 -7.55 -1.06
N CYS A 340 -8.18 -7.03 0.16
CA CYS A 340 -7.28 -5.94 0.53
C CYS A 340 -7.48 -4.70 -0.37
N GLY A 341 -6.42 -3.95 -0.65
CA GLY A 341 -6.48 -2.81 -1.55
C GLY A 341 -6.75 -3.18 -3.01
N MET A 342 -6.38 -4.40 -3.44
CA MET A 342 -6.64 -4.87 -4.81
C MET A 342 -8.13 -4.89 -5.14
N ALA A 343 -8.98 -5.21 -4.16
CA ALA A 343 -10.44 -5.17 -4.32
C ALA A 343 -10.98 -3.81 -4.78
N ALA A 344 -10.33 -2.72 -4.33
CA ALA A 344 -10.72 -1.35 -4.67
C ALA A 344 -10.05 -0.82 -5.95
N VAL A 345 -8.80 -1.23 -6.21
CA VAL A 345 -8.01 -0.61 -7.29
C VAL A 345 -8.08 -1.38 -8.61
N ILE A 346 -8.32 -2.69 -8.59
CA ILE A 346 -8.46 -3.51 -9.80
C ILE A 346 -9.94 -3.73 -10.11
N GLU A 347 -10.32 -3.34 -11.32
CA GLU A 347 -11.63 -3.54 -11.93
C GLU A 347 -11.50 -4.50 -13.12
N ASP A 348 -12.60 -5.11 -13.53
CA ASP A 348 -12.61 -6.10 -14.65
C ASP A 348 -12.13 -5.51 -15.97
N LYS A 349 -12.22 -4.17 -16.12
CA LYS A 349 -11.71 -3.46 -17.31
C LYS A 349 -10.17 -3.44 -17.39
N VAL A 350 -9.44 -3.70 -16.28
CA VAL A 350 -7.97 -3.63 -16.19
C VAL A 350 -7.33 -4.90 -15.63
N GLY A 351 -8.12 -5.92 -15.29
CA GLY A 351 -7.59 -7.16 -14.72
C GLY A 351 -8.66 -8.19 -14.41
N ARG A 352 -8.26 -9.23 -13.68
CA ARG A 352 -9.17 -10.25 -13.14
C ARG A 352 -8.89 -10.46 -11.66
N LYS A 353 -9.93 -10.76 -10.91
CA LYS A 353 -9.83 -11.00 -9.47
C LYS A 353 -10.41 -12.37 -9.10
N VAL A 354 -9.73 -13.05 -8.18
CA VAL A 354 -10.16 -14.34 -7.61
C VAL A 354 -10.62 -14.12 -6.18
N ALA A 355 -11.76 -14.65 -5.82
CA ALA A 355 -12.26 -14.61 -4.45
C ALA A 355 -11.27 -15.30 -3.48
N LEU A 356 -11.03 -14.68 -2.33
CA LEU A 356 -10.16 -15.24 -1.30
C LEU A 356 -10.89 -16.40 -0.60
N SER A 357 -10.54 -17.64 -0.95
CA SER A 357 -11.18 -18.87 -0.46
C SER A 357 -10.17 -19.84 0.21
N GLU A 358 -10.07 -21.05 -0.27
CA GLU A 358 -9.06 -22.04 0.14
C GLU A 358 -7.88 -22.05 -0.84
N PRO A 359 -6.63 -22.30 -0.40
CA PRO A 359 -5.46 -22.23 -1.28
C PRO A 359 -5.54 -23.09 -2.55
N ILE A 360 -6.09 -24.32 -2.43
CA ILE A 360 -6.23 -25.24 -3.57
C ILE A 360 -7.25 -24.70 -4.55
N MET A 361 -8.41 -24.26 -4.09
CA MET A 361 -9.46 -23.71 -4.96
C MET A 361 -8.97 -22.43 -5.66
N SER A 362 -8.27 -21.57 -4.93
CA SER A 362 -7.66 -20.36 -5.52
C SER A 362 -6.62 -20.69 -6.58
N ALA A 363 -5.80 -21.75 -6.38
CA ALA A 363 -4.83 -22.16 -7.40
C ALA A 363 -5.52 -22.63 -8.70
N HIS A 364 -6.62 -23.38 -8.58
CA HIS A 364 -7.40 -23.80 -9.76
C HIS A 364 -8.06 -22.64 -10.47
N GLU A 365 -8.62 -21.69 -9.72
CA GLU A 365 -9.26 -20.51 -10.32
C GLU A 365 -8.25 -19.57 -10.99
N PHE A 366 -7.09 -19.36 -10.38
CA PHE A 366 -5.99 -18.64 -11.02
C PHE A 366 -5.51 -19.37 -12.29
N ALA A 367 -5.38 -20.69 -12.26
CA ALA A 367 -4.98 -21.47 -13.42
C ALA A 367 -5.99 -21.35 -14.58
N ARG A 368 -7.29 -21.39 -14.27
CA ARG A 368 -8.37 -21.17 -15.25
C ARG A 368 -8.24 -19.81 -15.90
N LEU A 369 -8.07 -18.75 -15.09
CA LEU A 369 -7.92 -17.37 -15.59
C LEU A 369 -6.61 -17.15 -16.35
N LEU A 370 -5.51 -17.78 -15.95
CA LEU A 370 -4.25 -17.74 -16.70
C LEU A 370 -4.44 -18.29 -18.11
N ASN A 371 -5.13 -19.43 -18.26
CA ASN A 371 -5.44 -20.02 -19.55
C ASN A 371 -6.40 -19.17 -20.38
N GLU A 372 -7.44 -18.61 -19.77
CA GLU A 372 -8.40 -17.70 -20.41
C GLU A 372 -7.69 -16.46 -20.98
N LEU A 373 -6.86 -15.81 -20.17
CA LEU A 373 -6.13 -14.60 -20.56
C LEU A 373 -5.01 -14.91 -21.58
N GLU A 374 -4.38 -16.07 -21.50
CA GLU A 374 -3.42 -16.50 -22.52
C GLU A 374 -4.09 -16.72 -23.88
N HIS A 375 -5.29 -17.30 -23.88
CA HIS A 375 -6.06 -17.54 -25.10
C HIS A 375 -6.64 -16.26 -25.72
N ASP A 376 -7.10 -15.32 -24.89
CA ASP A 376 -7.72 -14.06 -25.34
C ASP A 376 -6.75 -12.86 -25.20
N ARG A 377 -5.79 -12.79 -26.12
CA ARG A 377 -4.82 -11.69 -26.20
C ARG A 377 -5.45 -10.35 -26.55
N THR A 378 -6.60 -10.38 -27.24
CA THR A 378 -7.36 -9.19 -27.60
C THR A 378 -7.93 -8.54 -26.33
N LEU A 379 -8.48 -9.35 -25.44
CA LEU A 379 -8.94 -8.88 -24.13
C LEU A 379 -7.79 -8.27 -23.30
N LEU A 380 -6.63 -8.92 -23.25
CA LEU A 380 -5.46 -8.38 -22.54
C LEU A 380 -5.00 -7.03 -23.11
N LYS A 381 -4.96 -6.92 -24.44
CA LYS A 381 -4.63 -5.66 -25.14
C LYS A 381 -5.62 -4.55 -24.77
N GLN A 382 -6.91 -4.86 -24.74
CA GLN A 382 -7.94 -3.92 -24.31
C GLN A 382 -7.79 -3.53 -22.83
N MET A 383 -7.52 -4.50 -21.94
CA MET A 383 -7.23 -4.21 -20.52
C MET A 383 -6.04 -3.27 -20.36
N SER A 384 -4.97 -3.48 -21.13
CA SER A 384 -3.79 -2.61 -21.14
C SER A 384 -4.13 -1.18 -21.59
N VAL A 385 -4.97 -1.04 -22.60
CA VAL A 385 -5.48 0.28 -23.04
C VAL A 385 -6.29 0.95 -21.93
N ASN A 386 -7.19 0.21 -21.30
CA ASN A 386 -8.04 0.71 -20.21
C ASN A 386 -7.23 1.12 -18.96
N CYS A 387 -6.06 0.54 -18.72
CA CYS A 387 -5.16 0.96 -17.64
C CYS A 387 -4.81 2.46 -17.75
N LYS A 388 -4.82 3.06 -18.95
CA LYS A 388 -4.56 4.50 -19.12
C LYS A 388 -5.58 5.37 -18.38
N GLU A 389 -6.87 5.04 -18.47
CA GLU A 389 -7.90 5.79 -17.74
C GLU A 389 -7.83 5.45 -16.24
N ARG A 390 -7.62 4.18 -15.90
CA ARG A 390 -7.48 3.77 -14.50
C ARG A 390 -6.30 4.44 -13.78
N GLN A 391 -5.18 4.67 -14.45
CA GLN A 391 -4.06 5.46 -13.92
C GLN A 391 -4.50 6.87 -13.49
N LYS A 392 -5.32 7.54 -14.31
CA LYS A 392 -5.80 8.89 -14.01
C LYS A 392 -6.68 8.87 -12.76
N GLU A 393 -7.67 7.95 -12.71
CA GLU A 393 -8.56 7.78 -11.58
C GLU A 393 -7.82 7.50 -10.26
N LEU A 394 -6.74 6.72 -10.32
CA LEU A 394 -5.90 6.35 -9.18
C LEU A 394 -4.68 7.25 -8.98
N SER A 395 -4.53 8.33 -9.75
CA SER A 395 -3.36 9.21 -9.68
C SER A 395 -3.28 9.94 -8.34
N TRP A 396 -2.06 10.27 -7.95
CA TRP A 396 -1.79 11.06 -6.75
C TRP A 396 -2.52 12.41 -6.75
N GLU A 397 -2.62 13.04 -7.92
CA GLU A 397 -3.31 14.33 -8.05
C GLU A 397 -4.81 14.22 -7.81
N VAL A 398 -5.48 13.22 -8.41
CA VAL A 398 -6.92 12.98 -8.18
C VAL A 398 -7.20 12.68 -6.71
N LYS A 399 -6.36 11.86 -6.07
CA LYS A 399 -6.48 11.59 -4.63
C LYS A 399 -6.31 12.83 -3.77
N ALA A 400 -5.34 13.68 -4.10
CA ALA A 400 -5.14 14.94 -3.39
C ALA A 400 -6.37 15.86 -3.55
N LYS A 401 -6.91 16.00 -4.77
CA LYS A 401 -8.15 16.76 -5.01
C LYS A 401 -9.31 16.22 -4.19
N THR A 402 -9.52 14.91 -4.21
CA THR A 402 -10.57 14.25 -3.40
C THR A 402 -10.39 14.54 -1.91
N MET A 403 -9.16 14.54 -1.40
CA MET A 403 -8.90 14.86 -0.01
C MET A 403 -9.21 16.32 0.31
N VAL A 404 -8.87 17.24 -0.60
CA VAL A 404 -9.20 18.68 -0.44
C VAL A 404 -10.71 18.90 -0.40
N GLU A 405 -11.49 18.23 -1.24
CA GLU A 405 -12.95 18.27 -1.19
C GLU A 405 -13.51 17.84 0.18
N TRP A 406 -12.85 16.85 0.83
CA TRP A 406 -13.21 16.44 2.18
C TRP A 406 -12.81 17.48 3.23
N TYR A 407 -11.66 18.16 3.07
CA TYR A 407 -11.30 19.28 3.96
C TYR A 407 -12.32 20.42 3.87
N GLU A 408 -12.74 20.78 2.66
CA GLU A 408 -13.73 21.84 2.44
C GLU A 408 -15.11 21.51 3.03
N LYS A 409 -15.53 20.24 2.98
CA LYS A 409 -16.82 19.79 3.51
C LYS A 409 -16.95 19.86 5.03
N ILE A 410 -15.85 19.94 5.76
CA ILE A 410 -15.86 19.95 7.23
C ILE A 410 -15.59 21.31 7.84
N LEU A 411 -15.36 22.31 7.01
CA LEU A 411 -15.20 23.73 7.36
C LEU A 411 -16.53 24.48 7.19
#